data_ceb25ec48f6a55e41b1aff3e04038302
#
_entry.id   ceb25ec48f6a55e41b1aff3e04038302
#
_cell.length_a   1.000
_cell.length_b   1.000
_cell.length_c   1.000
_cell.angle_alpha   90.00
_cell.angle_beta   90.00
_cell.angle_gamma   90.00
#
_symmetry.space_group_name_H-M   'P 1'
#
loop_
_entity.id
_entity.type
_entity.pdbx_description
1 polymer ?
#
loop_
_entity_poly.entity_id
_entity_poly.type
_entity_poly.pdbx_seq_one_letter_code
_entity_poly.pdbx_strand_id
1 'polypeptide(L)'
;MPVSNTEIIERIARVIAGRVVSINAAGDEPSAGDRVDAIWRDYRDDALSILRTLREPDPAMAAAGDVAVWERMIEAALAEAEAPL
;
A
#
# COMPACT_ATOMS: atom_id res chain seq x y z
N MET A 1 -2.93 18.02 5.89
CA MET A 1 -2.12 16.80 5.81
C MET A 1 -1.26 16.82 4.57
N PRO A 2 0.03 16.48 4.69
CA PRO A 2 0.89 16.44 3.50
C PRO A 2 0.51 15.28 2.57
N VAL A 3 0.78 15.48 1.29
CA VAL A 3 0.62 14.43 0.28
C VAL A 3 1.98 13.76 0.09
N SER A 4 2.00 12.42 0.09
CA SER A 4 3.23 11.67 -0.15
C SER A 4 3.60 11.70 -1.64
N ASN A 5 4.87 11.81 -1.94
CA ASN A 5 5.38 11.70 -3.30
C ASN A 5 5.56 10.23 -3.74
N THR A 6 5.42 9.29 -2.82
CA THR A 6 5.52 7.86 -3.12
C THR A 6 4.12 7.32 -3.38
N GLU A 7 3.96 6.56 -4.46
CA GLU A 7 2.68 5.92 -4.77
C GLU A 7 2.21 5.05 -3.61
N ILE A 8 0.90 5.03 -3.38
CA ILE A 8 0.34 4.27 -2.25
C ILE A 8 0.60 2.78 -2.38
N ILE A 9 0.62 2.25 -3.60
CA ILE A 9 0.93 0.83 -3.84
C ILE A 9 2.33 0.48 -3.34
N GLU A 10 3.31 1.33 -3.63
CA GLU A 10 4.67 1.09 -3.14
C GLU A 10 4.72 1.14 -1.62
N ARG A 11 4.04 2.11 -1.00
CA ARG A 11 4.02 2.23 0.47
C ARG A 11 3.41 1.01 1.13
N ILE A 12 2.29 0.50 0.58
CA ILE A 12 1.64 -0.70 1.11
C ILE A 12 2.55 -1.93 0.92
N ALA A 13 3.11 -2.08 -0.28
CA ALA A 13 3.99 -3.22 -0.58
C ALA A 13 5.23 -3.21 0.33
N ARG A 14 5.79 -2.03 0.62
CA ARG A 14 6.93 -1.90 1.54
C ARG A 14 6.55 -2.28 2.97
N VAL A 15 5.34 -1.97 3.41
CA VAL A 15 4.87 -2.39 4.74
C VAL A 15 4.81 -3.92 4.81
N ILE A 16 4.26 -4.56 3.79
CA ILE A 16 4.18 -6.03 3.73
C ILE A 16 5.59 -6.62 3.76
N ALA A 17 6.47 -6.12 2.89
CA ALA A 17 7.86 -6.57 2.83
C ALA A 17 8.59 -6.39 4.17
N GLY A 18 8.36 -5.25 4.82
CA GLY A 18 8.95 -4.97 6.13
C GLY A 18 8.50 -5.96 7.20
N ARG A 19 7.22 -6.35 7.17
CA ARG A 19 6.69 -7.36 8.09
C ARG A 19 7.34 -8.72 7.85
N VAL A 20 7.48 -9.11 6.59
CA VAL A 20 8.12 -10.39 6.22
C VAL A 20 9.58 -10.40 6.68
N VAL A 21 10.31 -9.34 6.43
CA VAL A 21 11.71 -9.23 6.86
C VAL A 21 11.83 -9.31 8.38
N SER A 22 10.96 -8.60 9.12
CA SER A 22 10.98 -8.61 10.58
C SER A 22 10.72 -10.01 11.15
N ILE A 23 9.75 -10.72 10.59
CA ILE A 23 9.42 -12.07 11.05
C ILE A 23 10.60 -13.01 10.83
N ASN A 24 11.24 -12.92 9.67
CA ASN A 24 12.32 -13.85 9.29
C ASN A 24 13.67 -13.49 9.92
N ALA A 25 13.86 -12.22 10.31
CA ALA A 25 15.14 -11.76 10.83
C ALA A 25 15.24 -11.83 12.36
N ALA A 26 14.25 -12.34 13.05
CA ALA A 26 14.20 -12.41 14.51
C ALA A 26 14.44 -11.04 15.18
N GLY A 27 14.13 -9.96 14.47
CA GLY A 27 14.16 -8.61 15.01
C GLY A 27 15.50 -7.90 15.02
N ASP A 28 16.57 -8.53 14.55
CA ASP A 28 17.94 -8.00 14.71
C ASP A 28 18.70 -7.81 13.41
N GLU A 29 18.00 -7.67 12.30
CA GLU A 29 18.63 -7.55 10.98
C GLU A 29 19.06 -6.10 10.72
N PRO A 30 20.37 -5.78 10.73
CA PRO A 30 20.81 -4.41 10.49
C PRO A 30 20.61 -3.94 9.05
N SER A 31 20.40 -4.87 8.12
CA SER A 31 20.15 -4.55 6.71
C SER A 31 18.68 -4.68 6.33
N ALA A 32 17.75 -4.60 7.29
CA ALA A 32 16.33 -4.75 7.04
C ALA A 32 15.81 -3.79 5.98
N GLY A 33 16.25 -2.52 6.02
CA GLY A 33 15.87 -1.52 5.02
C GLY A 33 16.31 -1.88 3.63
N ASP A 34 17.54 -2.39 3.48
CA ASP A 34 18.08 -2.80 2.21
C ASP A 34 17.34 -4.02 1.66
N ARG A 35 16.93 -4.93 2.53
CA ARG A 35 16.15 -6.11 2.13
C ARG A 35 14.76 -5.71 1.66
N VAL A 36 14.11 -4.77 2.35
CA VAL A 36 12.82 -4.23 1.91
C VAL A 36 12.96 -3.60 0.54
N ASP A 37 14.00 -2.80 0.31
CA ASP A 37 14.26 -2.20 -1.00
C ASP A 37 14.43 -3.25 -2.10
N ALA A 38 14.99 -4.40 -1.76
CA ALA A 38 15.23 -5.46 -2.73
C ALA A 38 13.98 -6.26 -3.07
N ILE A 39 13.03 -6.41 -2.13
CA ILE A 39 11.93 -7.36 -2.28
C ILE A 39 10.53 -6.76 -2.34
N TRP A 40 10.34 -5.46 -2.07
CA TRP A 40 9.00 -4.89 -1.95
C TRP A 40 8.15 -5.11 -3.21
N ARG A 41 8.75 -5.15 -4.38
CA ARG A 41 8.02 -5.35 -5.65
C ARG A 41 7.36 -6.72 -5.74
N ASP A 42 7.86 -7.70 -5.01
CA ASP A 42 7.25 -9.03 -4.94
C ASP A 42 5.88 -9.00 -4.25
N TYR A 43 5.60 -7.94 -3.48
CA TYR A 43 4.35 -7.77 -2.74
C TYR A 43 3.40 -6.78 -3.40
N ARG A 44 3.72 -6.35 -4.63
CA ARG A 44 2.92 -5.37 -5.35
C ARG A 44 1.51 -5.88 -5.66
N ASP A 45 1.37 -7.14 -6.02
CA ASP A 45 0.04 -7.73 -6.29
C ASP A 45 -0.80 -7.82 -5.03
N ASP A 46 -0.18 -8.14 -3.89
CA ASP A 46 -0.87 -8.14 -2.61
C ASP A 46 -1.35 -6.73 -2.26
N ALA A 47 -0.51 -5.74 -2.49
CA ALA A 47 -0.86 -4.34 -2.25
C ALA A 47 -2.03 -3.89 -3.13
N LEU A 48 -2.07 -4.31 -4.40
CA LEU A 48 -3.18 -4.02 -5.29
C LEU A 48 -4.48 -4.64 -4.78
N SER A 49 -4.43 -5.87 -4.29
CA SER A 49 -5.61 -6.55 -3.73
C SER A 49 -6.13 -5.80 -2.49
N ILE A 50 -5.23 -5.33 -1.64
CA ILE A 50 -5.59 -4.53 -0.46
C ILE A 50 -6.26 -3.24 -0.89
N LEU A 51 -5.69 -2.54 -1.87
CA LEU A 51 -6.24 -1.27 -2.34
C LEU A 51 -7.63 -1.45 -2.95
N ARG A 52 -7.84 -2.53 -3.72
CA ARG A 52 -9.17 -2.83 -4.29
C ARG A 52 -10.20 -3.07 -3.19
N THR A 53 -9.79 -3.74 -2.11
CA THR A 53 -10.66 -3.96 -0.95
C THR A 53 -11.08 -2.64 -0.31
N LEU A 54 -10.17 -1.67 -0.26
CA LEU A 54 -10.43 -0.37 0.34
C LEU A 54 -11.39 0.50 -0.48
N ARG A 55 -11.68 0.15 -1.72
CA ARG A 55 -12.56 0.96 -2.58
C ARG A 55 -13.96 1.09 -2.00
N GLU A 56 -14.46 0.06 -1.33
CA GLU A 56 -15.76 0.09 -0.67
C GLU A 56 -15.59 0.47 0.79
N PRO A 57 -15.97 1.69 1.20
CA PRO A 57 -15.89 2.07 2.60
C PRO A 57 -16.96 1.36 3.43
N ASP A 58 -16.68 1.16 4.70
CA ASP A 58 -17.68 0.62 5.62
C ASP A 58 -18.59 1.76 6.14
N PRO A 59 -19.66 1.44 6.91
CA PRO A 59 -20.58 2.47 7.38
C PRO A 59 -19.93 3.58 8.22
N ALA A 60 -18.93 3.26 9.03
CA ALA A 60 -18.24 4.26 9.85
C ALA A 60 -17.46 5.23 8.96
N MET A 61 -16.81 4.72 7.94
CA MET A 61 -16.08 5.55 6.98
C MET A 61 -17.04 6.42 6.17
N ALA A 62 -18.15 5.85 5.73
CA ALA A 62 -19.17 6.59 4.97
C ALA A 62 -19.76 7.74 5.79
N ALA A 63 -19.93 7.54 7.08
CA ALA A 63 -20.45 8.57 7.97
C ALA A 63 -19.44 9.70 8.21
N ALA A 64 -18.15 9.42 8.06
CA ALA A 64 -17.08 10.38 8.34
C ALA A 64 -16.67 11.22 7.12
N GLY A 65 -17.09 10.84 5.91
CA GLY A 65 -16.64 11.54 4.72
C GLY A 65 -17.55 11.33 3.53
N ASP A 66 -17.03 11.60 2.32
CA ASP A 66 -17.77 11.51 1.07
C ASP A 66 -17.36 10.24 0.33
N VAL A 67 -18.30 9.30 0.20
CA VAL A 67 -18.06 8.00 -0.45
C VAL A 67 -17.60 8.17 -1.89
N ALA A 68 -18.23 9.07 -2.66
CA ALA A 68 -17.87 9.27 -4.06
C ALA A 68 -16.45 9.82 -4.21
N VAL A 69 -16.03 10.70 -3.34
CA VAL A 69 -14.66 11.22 -3.33
C VAL A 69 -13.67 10.11 -2.99
N TRP A 70 -13.98 9.32 -1.97
CA TRP A 70 -13.13 8.19 -1.57
C TRP A 70 -12.95 7.21 -2.74
N GLU A 71 -14.05 6.81 -3.39
CA GLU A 71 -13.99 5.91 -4.54
C GLU A 71 -13.10 6.45 -5.66
N ARG A 72 -13.27 7.75 -6.00
CA ARG A 72 -12.45 8.37 -7.04
C ARG A 72 -10.97 8.39 -6.67
N MET A 73 -10.65 8.62 -5.40
CA MET A 73 -9.26 8.63 -4.95
C MET A 73 -8.64 7.24 -5.05
N ILE A 74 -9.37 6.21 -4.64
CA ILE A 74 -8.88 4.83 -4.73
C ILE A 74 -8.74 4.41 -6.19
N GLU A 75 -9.71 4.74 -7.04
CA GLU A 75 -9.64 4.42 -8.47
C GLU A 75 -8.46 5.11 -9.15
N ALA A 76 -8.15 6.35 -8.77
CA ALA A 76 -6.97 7.06 -9.28
C ALA A 76 -5.68 6.35 -8.88
N ALA A 77 -5.60 5.87 -7.65
CA ALA A 77 -4.44 5.13 -7.18
C ALA A 77 -4.28 3.79 -7.93
N LEU A 78 -5.39 3.09 -8.17
CA LEU A 78 -5.37 1.84 -8.95
C LEU A 78 -4.94 2.10 -10.39
N ALA A 79 -5.47 3.13 -11.02
CA ALA A 79 -5.11 3.50 -12.39
C ALA A 79 -3.62 3.83 -12.52
N GLU A 80 -3.07 4.56 -11.55
CA GLU A 80 -1.64 4.88 -11.53
C GLU A 80 -0.80 3.60 -11.41
N ALA A 81 -1.19 2.71 -10.51
CA ALA A 81 -0.47 1.46 -10.26
C ALA A 81 -0.52 0.51 -11.46
N GLU A 82 -1.60 0.52 -12.23
CA GLU A 82 -1.82 -0.36 -13.38
C GLU A 82 -1.39 0.26 -14.70
N ALA A 83 -0.93 1.51 -14.68
CA ALA A 83 -0.49 2.19 -15.90
C ALA A 83 0.74 1.50 -16.48
N PRO A 84 0.84 1.38 -17.81
CA PRO A 84 2.04 0.83 -18.44
C PRO A 84 3.22 1.76 -18.23
N LEU A 85 4.38 1.15 -18.08
CA LEU A 85 5.64 1.90 -17.92
C LEU A 85 6.13 2.47 -19.27
#